data_fcc149888ef2ad96076aae71059fb462
#
_entry.id   fcc149888ef2ad96076aae71059fb462
#
_cell.length_a   1.000
_cell.length_b   1.000
_cell.length_c   1.000
_cell.angle_alpha   90.00
_cell.angle_beta   90.00
_cell.angle_gamma   90.00
#
_symmetry.space_group_name_H-M   'P 1'
#
loop_
_entity.id
_entity.type
_entity.pdbx_description
1 polymer ?
#
loop_
_entity_poly.entity_id
_entity_poly.type
_entity_poly.pdbx_seq_one_letter_code
_entity_poly.pdbx_strand_id
1 'polypeptide(L)'
;MIYWIVLGVAVVFAAMFIFISCCNYTHEGFRHWVYKEINGEWPHGVIAIICALSAFAFVVMSMFVIDAHVSNITYKAEYKAQYEVLNYGVQHLTDDEIDELYKMELYSQIKEYNTEVAGFKAQLENPWTNVFASPCFEDIPLIELGG
;
A
#
# COMPACT_ATOMS: atom_id res chain seq x y z
N MET A 1 -8.81 -3.13 -8.01
CA MET A 1 -9.31 -4.34 -8.72
C MET A 1 -8.21 -5.38 -8.94
N ILE A 2 -7.06 -5.04 -9.48
CA ILE A 2 -5.93 -5.97 -9.73
C ILE A 2 -5.42 -6.61 -8.42
N TYR A 3 -5.30 -5.85 -7.33
CA TYR A 3 -4.89 -6.38 -6.03
C TYR A 3 -5.78 -7.54 -5.56
N TRP A 4 -7.10 -7.39 -5.64
CA TRP A 4 -8.03 -8.44 -5.22
C TRP A 4 -7.92 -9.71 -6.06
N ILE A 5 -7.56 -9.55 -7.35
CA ILE A 5 -7.29 -10.69 -8.23
C ILE A 5 -5.99 -11.38 -7.81
N VAL A 6 -4.91 -10.62 -7.58
CA VAL A 6 -3.63 -11.15 -7.12
C VAL A 6 -3.77 -11.81 -5.75
N LEU A 7 -4.52 -11.18 -4.84
CA LEU A 7 -4.85 -11.75 -3.54
C LEU A 7 -5.60 -13.07 -3.67
N GLY A 8 -6.65 -13.11 -4.49
CA GLY A 8 -7.43 -14.30 -4.73
C GLY A 8 -6.59 -15.44 -5.30
N VAL A 9 -5.73 -15.14 -6.26
CA VAL A 9 -4.79 -16.12 -6.85
C VAL A 9 -3.81 -16.63 -5.79
N ALA A 10 -3.22 -15.74 -4.98
CA ALA A 10 -2.29 -16.14 -3.92
C ALA A 10 -2.96 -17.03 -2.86
N VAL A 11 -4.19 -16.73 -2.47
CA VAL A 11 -4.97 -17.56 -1.53
C VAL A 11 -5.26 -18.93 -2.12
N VAL A 12 -5.64 -19.02 -3.41
CA VAL A 12 -5.88 -20.30 -4.08
C VAL A 12 -4.59 -21.13 -4.14
N PHE A 13 -3.45 -20.52 -4.50
CA PHE A 13 -2.15 -21.22 -4.49
C PHE A 13 -1.76 -21.69 -3.10
N ALA A 14 -1.93 -20.88 -2.06
CA ALA A 14 -1.66 -21.26 -0.68
C ALA A 14 -2.55 -22.43 -0.23
N ALA A 15 -3.84 -22.39 -0.54
CA ALA A 15 -4.78 -23.47 -0.22
C ALA A 15 -4.44 -24.77 -0.95
N MET A 16 -4.11 -24.68 -2.25
CA MET A 16 -3.66 -25.84 -3.04
C MET A 16 -2.38 -26.45 -2.46
N PHE A 17 -1.43 -25.60 -2.04
CA PHE A 17 -0.18 -26.07 -1.44
C PHE A 17 -0.41 -26.78 -0.11
N ILE A 18 -1.23 -26.20 0.79
CA ILE A 18 -1.59 -26.83 2.06
C ILE A 18 -2.28 -28.19 1.79
N PHE A 19 -3.20 -28.22 0.83
CA PHE A 19 -3.89 -29.45 0.44
C PHE A 19 -2.91 -30.52 -0.09
N ILE A 20 -2.03 -30.16 -1.02
CA ILE A 20 -1.01 -31.06 -1.57
C ILE A 20 -0.06 -31.54 -0.47
N SER A 21 0.37 -30.66 0.44
CA SER A 21 1.25 -31.02 1.56
C SER A 21 0.56 -31.99 2.52
N CYS A 22 -0.70 -31.73 2.87
CA CYS A 22 -1.49 -32.62 3.72
C CYS A 22 -1.72 -33.99 3.05
N CYS A 23 -2.09 -34.01 1.76
CA CYS A 23 -2.27 -35.25 1.04
C CYS A 23 -0.97 -36.05 0.88
N ASN A 24 0.16 -35.37 0.65
CA ASN A 24 1.46 -36.01 0.57
C ASN A 24 1.91 -36.60 1.91
N TYR A 25 1.49 -35.99 3.03
CA TYR A 25 1.78 -36.53 4.37
C TYR A 25 0.88 -37.69 4.76
N THR A 26 -0.41 -37.68 4.38
CA THR A 26 -1.43 -38.62 4.86
C THR A 26 -1.68 -39.80 3.91
N HIS A 27 -1.38 -39.70 2.60
CA HIS A 27 -1.68 -40.72 1.60
C HIS A 27 -0.44 -41.21 0.85
N GLU A 28 -0.01 -42.45 1.13
CA GLU A 28 1.11 -43.08 0.43
C GLU A 28 0.89 -43.20 -1.09
N GLY A 29 -0.33 -43.47 -1.53
CA GLY A 29 -0.67 -43.56 -2.96
C GLY A 29 -0.50 -42.22 -3.69
N PHE A 30 -0.87 -41.10 -3.06
CA PHE A 30 -0.69 -39.77 -3.64
C PHE A 30 0.80 -39.41 -3.72
N ARG A 31 1.57 -39.73 -2.68
CA ARG A 31 3.02 -39.54 -2.66
C ARG A 31 3.70 -40.33 -3.80
N HIS A 32 3.29 -41.57 -4.02
CA HIS A 32 3.83 -42.42 -5.10
C HIS A 32 3.47 -41.86 -6.48
N TRP A 33 2.25 -41.33 -6.67
CA TRP A 33 1.83 -40.68 -7.89
C TRP A 33 2.63 -39.41 -8.20
N VAL A 34 2.80 -38.54 -7.22
CA VAL A 34 3.62 -37.31 -7.32
C VAL A 34 5.06 -37.63 -7.69
N TYR A 35 5.65 -38.66 -7.06
CA TYR A 35 7.01 -39.12 -7.40
C TYR A 35 7.13 -39.68 -8.82
N LYS A 36 6.12 -40.35 -9.29
CA LYS A 36 6.12 -40.99 -10.62
C LYS A 36 5.91 -40.00 -11.76
N GLU A 37 4.98 -39.06 -11.60
CA GLU A 37 4.60 -38.10 -12.67
C GLU A 37 5.55 -36.90 -12.74
N ILE A 38 6.16 -36.48 -11.64
CA ILE A 38 7.05 -35.30 -11.58
C ILE A 38 8.55 -35.71 -11.73
N ASN A 39 8.83 -36.93 -12.13
CA ASN A 39 10.17 -37.46 -12.38
C ASN A 39 11.16 -37.34 -11.19
N GLY A 40 10.70 -37.44 -9.98
CA GLY A 40 11.50 -37.72 -8.77
C GLY A 40 12.58 -36.71 -8.37
N GLU A 41 12.94 -35.78 -9.22
CA GLU A 41 14.10 -34.92 -9.07
C GLU A 41 13.81 -33.46 -8.62
N TRP A 42 12.55 -33.08 -8.57
CA TRP A 42 12.22 -31.77 -7.97
C TRP A 42 12.27 -31.89 -6.47
N PRO A 43 13.28 -31.30 -5.83
CA PRO A 43 13.39 -31.42 -4.38
C PRO A 43 12.17 -30.75 -3.75
N HIS A 44 11.40 -31.51 -2.99
CA HIS A 44 10.28 -30.99 -2.18
C HIS A 44 10.68 -29.73 -1.39
N GLY A 45 11.96 -29.60 -1.08
CA GLY A 45 12.55 -28.43 -0.46
C GLY A 45 12.42 -27.14 -1.30
N VAL A 46 12.57 -27.20 -2.63
CA VAL A 46 12.46 -26.00 -3.49
C VAL A 46 11.02 -25.51 -3.53
N ILE A 47 10.06 -26.42 -3.68
CA ILE A 47 8.63 -26.05 -3.67
C ILE A 47 8.25 -25.48 -2.31
N ALA A 48 8.68 -26.10 -1.21
CA ALA A 48 8.44 -25.60 0.14
C ALA A 48 9.04 -24.20 0.37
N ILE A 49 10.26 -23.94 -0.14
CA ILE A 49 10.91 -22.63 -0.06
C ILE A 49 10.13 -21.58 -0.86
N ILE A 50 9.74 -21.87 -2.11
CA ILE A 50 8.97 -20.95 -2.94
C ILE A 50 7.65 -20.59 -2.26
N CYS A 51 6.97 -21.58 -1.69
CA CYS A 51 5.70 -21.34 -1.01
C CYS A 51 5.87 -20.58 0.30
N ALA A 52 6.92 -20.85 1.07
CA ALA A 52 7.22 -20.10 2.29
C ALA A 52 7.55 -18.64 1.96
N LEU A 53 8.35 -18.39 0.92
CA LEU A 53 8.66 -17.03 0.47
C LEU A 53 7.42 -16.31 -0.06
N SER A 54 6.55 -16.99 -0.81
CA SER A 54 5.29 -16.42 -1.30
C SER A 54 4.33 -16.08 -0.16
N ALA A 55 4.21 -16.95 0.84
CA ALA A 55 3.40 -16.71 2.03
C ALA A 55 3.93 -15.54 2.84
N PHE A 56 5.26 -15.47 3.03
CA PHE A 56 5.91 -14.34 3.72
C PHE A 56 5.67 -13.02 3.00
N ALA A 57 5.91 -12.97 1.68
CA ALA A 57 5.64 -11.80 0.86
C ALA A 57 4.18 -11.35 0.96
N PHE A 58 3.24 -12.30 0.95
CA PHE A 58 1.83 -12.03 1.10
C PHE A 58 1.49 -11.40 2.46
N VAL A 59 2.04 -11.92 3.55
CA VAL A 59 1.83 -11.37 4.91
C VAL A 59 2.36 -9.93 4.98
N VAL A 60 3.56 -9.69 4.47
CA VAL A 60 4.16 -8.35 4.46
C VAL A 60 3.31 -7.37 3.64
N MET A 61 2.89 -7.76 2.43
CA MET A 61 2.02 -6.92 1.59
C MET A 61 0.67 -6.63 2.26
N SER A 62 0.09 -7.63 2.93
CA SER A 62 -1.17 -7.45 3.67
C SER A 62 -1.02 -6.47 4.84
N MET A 63 0.12 -6.48 5.54
CA MET A 63 0.41 -5.51 6.60
C MET A 63 0.43 -4.08 6.07
N PHE A 64 1.08 -3.81 4.94
CA PHE A 64 1.08 -2.48 4.32
C PHE A 64 -0.32 -2.01 3.92
N VAL A 65 -1.14 -2.90 3.36
CA VAL A 65 -2.52 -2.56 3.00
C VAL A 65 -3.37 -2.26 4.23
N ILE A 66 -3.22 -3.06 5.29
CA ILE A 66 -3.95 -2.84 6.54
C ILE A 66 -3.52 -1.50 7.15
N ASP A 67 -2.21 -1.22 7.21
CA ASP A 67 -1.68 0.03 7.73
C ASP A 67 -2.26 1.24 6.99
N ALA A 68 -2.21 1.24 5.66
CA ALA A 68 -2.78 2.31 4.84
C ALA A 68 -4.27 2.56 5.11
N HIS A 69 -5.04 1.51 5.41
CA HIS A 69 -6.48 1.64 5.67
C HIS A 69 -6.81 1.96 7.13
N VAL A 70 -6.06 1.42 8.08
CA VAL A 70 -6.22 1.71 9.52
C VAL A 70 -5.80 3.15 9.82
N SER A 71 -4.70 3.60 9.23
CA SER A 71 -4.17 4.96 9.41
C SER A 71 -5.01 6.04 8.69
N ASN A 72 -6.01 5.63 7.90
CA ASN A 72 -6.84 6.54 7.11
C ASN A 72 -7.47 7.68 7.94
N ILE A 73 -7.99 7.36 9.14
CA ILE A 73 -8.62 8.36 10.03
C ILE A 73 -7.59 9.35 10.55
N THR A 74 -6.42 8.86 10.94
CA THR A 74 -5.31 9.67 11.45
C THR A 74 -4.78 10.59 10.36
N TYR A 75 -4.49 10.08 9.19
CA TYR A 75 -4.05 10.88 8.04
C TYR A 75 -5.07 11.93 7.64
N LYS A 76 -6.36 11.57 7.61
CA LYS A 76 -7.43 12.53 7.28
C LYS A 76 -7.46 13.69 8.27
N ALA A 77 -7.31 13.42 9.58
CA ALA A 77 -7.31 14.46 10.61
C ALA A 77 -6.05 15.34 10.52
N GLU A 78 -4.88 14.72 10.34
CA GLU A 78 -3.60 15.40 10.26
C GLU A 78 -3.52 16.34 9.05
N TYR A 79 -3.75 15.81 7.85
CA TYR A 79 -3.67 16.61 6.62
C TYR A 79 -4.78 17.65 6.52
N LYS A 80 -5.94 17.40 7.12
CA LYS A 80 -6.98 18.43 7.23
C LYS A 80 -6.55 19.57 8.16
N ALA A 81 -5.94 19.27 9.30
CA ALA A 81 -5.42 20.28 10.20
C ALA A 81 -4.28 21.09 9.54
N GLN A 82 -3.36 20.42 8.84
CA GLN A 82 -2.31 21.10 8.08
C GLN A 82 -2.90 22.03 7.01
N TYR A 83 -3.89 21.54 6.24
CA TYR A 83 -4.58 22.35 5.24
C TYR A 83 -5.18 23.61 5.88
N GLU A 84 -5.90 23.49 6.99
CA GLU A 84 -6.54 24.62 7.65
C GLU A 84 -5.52 25.66 8.11
N VAL A 85 -4.39 25.22 8.69
CA VAL A 85 -3.32 26.12 9.15
C VAL A 85 -2.64 26.84 7.99
N LEU A 86 -2.25 26.09 6.96
CA LEU A 86 -1.56 26.65 5.79
C LEU A 86 -2.47 27.57 4.98
N ASN A 87 -3.73 27.17 4.80
CA ASN A 87 -4.72 27.99 4.08
C ASN A 87 -5.05 29.28 4.83
N TYR A 88 -5.11 29.24 6.16
CA TYR A 88 -5.21 30.44 6.98
C TYR A 88 -4.00 31.37 6.75
N GLY A 89 -2.79 30.81 6.73
CA GLY A 89 -1.58 31.57 6.43
C GLY A 89 -1.66 32.27 5.06
N VAL A 90 -2.14 31.56 4.02
CA VAL A 90 -2.30 32.15 2.66
C VAL A 90 -3.28 33.32 2.66
N GLN A 91 -4.40 33.22 3.37
CA GLN A 91 -5.41 34.26 3.43
C GLN A 91 -4.90 35.56 4.08
N HIS A 92 -3.88 35.45 4.94
CA HIS A 92 -3.29 36.58 5.65
C HIS A 92 -1.95 37.08 5.05
N LEU A 93 -1.49 36.46 3.93
CA LEU A 93 -0.25 36.88 3.24
C LEU A 93 -0.26 38.31 2.70
N THR A 94 -1.45 38.90 2.55
CA THR A 94 -1.62 40.27 2.03
C THR A 94 -1.46 41.35 3.09
N ASP A 95 -1.29 40.97 4.35
CA ASP A 95 -1.05 41.94 5.40
C ASP A 95 0.37 42.52 5.26
N ASP A 96 0.48 43.85 5.13
CA ASP A 96 1.74 44.57 4.89
C ASP A 96 2.76 44.41 6.04
N GLU A 97 2.34 43.90 7.19
CA GLU A 97 3.18 43.70 8.37
C GLU A 97 3.88 42.32 8.42
N ILE A 98 3.60 41.42 7.45
CA ILE A 98 4.18 40.07 7.46
C ILE A 98 5.59 40.09 6.91
N ASP A 99 6.52 39.55 7.72
CA ASP A 99 7.93 39.40 7.37
C ASP A 99 8.11 38.53 6.12
N GLU A 100 8.98 38.96 5.20
CA GLU A 100 9.34 38.22 3.97
C GLU A 100 9.89 36.82 4.26
N LEU A 101 10.59 36.65 5.40
CA LEU A 101 11.08 35.35 5.83
C LEU A 101 9.92 34.39 6.13
N TYR A 102 8.89 34.87 6.80
CA TYR A 102 7.68 34.07 7.08
C TYR A 102 6.95 33.68 5.80
N LYS A 103 6.85 34.61 4.84
CA LYS A 103 6.25 34.30 3.51
C LYS A 103 7.00 33.18 2.81
N MET A 104 8.33 33.24 2.80
CA MET A 104 9.17 32.21 2.17
C MET A 104 9.01 30.85 2.85
N GLU A 105 8.96 30.82 4.18
CA GLU A 105 8.76 29.59 4.93
C GLU A 105 7.37 28.99 4.66
N LEU A 106 6.33 29.80 4.67
CA LEU A 106 4.96 29.38 4.37
C LEU A 106 4.85 28.80 2.94
N TYR A 107 5.46 29.46 1.94
CA TYR A 107 5.50 28.93 0.57
C TYR A 107 6.22 27.58 0.48
N SER A 108 7.29 27.40 1.24
CA SER A 108 8.00 26.12 1.29
C SER A 108 7.13 25.01 1.88
N GLN A 109 6.44 25.30 2.99
CA GLN A 109 5.54 24.35 3.65
C GLN A 109 4.34 23.97 2.75
N ILE A 110 3.76 24.95 2.04
CA ILE A 110 2.67 24.70 1.10
C ILE A 110 3.14 23.84 -0.07
N LYS A 111 4.32 24.11 -0.60
CA LYS A 111 4.90 23.30 -1.68
C LYS A 111 5.12 21.86 -1.24
N GLU A 112 5.64 21.64 -0.04
CA GLU A 112 5.84 20.31 0.53
C GLU A 112 4.50 19.58 0.69
N TYR A 113 3.53 20.20 1.37
CA TYR A 113 2.18 19.68 1.53
C TYR A 113 1.54 19.31 0.18
N ASN A 114 1.54 20.22 -0.79
CA ASN A 114 0.95 19.97 -2.10
C ASN A 114 1.65 18.83 -2.85
N THR A 115 2.99 18.72 -2.70
CA THR A 115 3.77 17.66 -3.35
C THR A 115 3.41 16.29 -2.74
N GLU A 116 3.27 16.20 -1.43
CA GLU A 116 2.88 14.97 -0.74
C GLU A 116 1.44 14.55 -1.11
N VAL A 117 0.48 15.48 -0.99
CA VAL A 117 -0.92 15.19 -1.32
C VAL A 117 -1.07 14.80 -2.79
N ALA A 118 -0.40 15.48 -3.71
CA ALA A 118 -0.41 15.13 -5.14
C ALA A 118 0.22 13.75 -5.38
N GLY A 119 1.30 13.42 -4.67
CA GLY A 119 1.93 12.11 -4.73
C GLY A 119 0.99 10.99 -4.31
N PHE A 120 0.27 11.15 -3.19
CA PHE A 120 -0.73 10.17 -2.73
C PHE A 120 -1.92 10.07 -3.69
N LYS A 121 -2.40 11.18 -4.25
CA LYS A 121 -3.45 11.16 -5.28
C LYS A 121 -3.02 10.39 -6.53
N ALA A 122 -1.81 10.61 -7.00
CA ALA A 122 -1.25 9.86 -8.13
C ALA A 122 -1.13 8.34 -7.83
N GLN A 123 -0.80 7.97 -6.58
CA GLN A 123 -0.82 6.57 -6.17
C GLN A 123 -2.23 5.97 -6.18
N LEU A 124 -3.25 6.73 -5.76
CA LEU A 124 -4.65 6.29 -5.79
C LEU A 124 -5.17 6.07 -7.22
N GLU A 125 -4.74 6.91 -8.16
CA GLU A 125 -5.10 6.79 -9.58
C GLU A 125 -4.42 5.59 -10.26
N ASN A 126 -3.26 5.17 -9.76
CA ASN A 126 -2.50 4.07 -10.33
C ASN A 126 -3.07 2.71 -9.88
N PRO A 127 -3.56 1.85 -10.79
CA PRO A 127 -4.19 0.57 -10.46
C PRO A 127 -3.26 -0.43 -9.76
N TRP A 128 -1.94 -0.23 -9.82
CA TRP A 128 -0.95 -1.10 -9.18
C TRP A 128 -0.62 -0.67 -7.75
N THR A 129 -0.78 0.60 -7.42
CA THR A 129 -0.37 1.17 -6.14
C THR A 129 -1.53 1.66 -5.27
N ASN A 130 -2.73 1.80 -5.83
CA ASN A 130 -3.90 2.37 -5.14
C ASN A 130 -4.29 1.64 -3.84
N VAL A 131 -3.96 0.36 -3.72
CA VAL A 131 -4.25 -0.43 -2.51
C VAL A 131 -3.34 -0.09 -1.32
N PHE A 132 -2.17 0.52 -1.59
CA PHE A 132 -1.21 0.94 -0.58
C PHE A 132 -1.36 2.41 -0.18
N ALA A 133 -2.20 3.16 -0.88
CA ALA A 133 -2.50 4.55 -0.57
C ALA A 133 -3.77 4.65 0.28
N SER A 134 -3.74 5.55 1.26
CA SER A 134 -4.92 5.82 2.09
C SER A 134 -5.99 6.53 1.26
N PRO A 135 -7.23 6.01 1.22
CA PRO A 135 -8.31 6.62 0.43
C PRO A 135 -8.70 8.05 0.88
N CYS A 136 -8.28 8.49 2.07
CA CYS A 136 -8.58 9.86 2.52
C CYS A 136 -7.98 10.96 1.65
N PHE A 137 -6.89 10.67 0.93
CA PHE A 137 -6.24 11.65 0.06
C PHE A 137 -7.05 12.03 -1.18
N GLU A 138 -8.08 11.27 -1.53
CA GLU A 138 -9.02 11.62 -2.59
C GLU A 138 -9.73 12.94 -2.27
N ASP A 139 -10.16 13.12 -1.02
CA ASP A 139 -10.94 14.28 -0.54
C ASP A 139 -10.08 15.45 -0.04
N ILE A 140 -8.76 15.28 0.13
CA ILE A 140 -7.89 16.32 0.65
C ILE A 140 -7.57 17.34 -0.45
N PRO A 141 -7.90 18.64 -0.26
CA PRO A 141 -7.64 19.65 -1.27
C PRO A 141 -6.17 20.05 -1.34
N LEU A 142 -5.73 20.51 -2.50
CA LEU A 142 -4.48 21.23 -2.65
C LEU A 142 -4.67 22.70 -2.30
N ILE A 143 -3.61 23.36 -1.84
CA ILE A 143 -3.64 24.79 -1.50
C ILE A 143 -3.24 25.57 -2.74
N GLU A 144 -4.13 26.44 -3.21
CA GLU A 144 -3.86 27.35 -4.31
C GLU A 144 -3.17 28.60 -3.75
N LEU A 145 -1.98 28.88 -4.24
CA LEU A 145 -1.33 30.14 -4.02
C LEU A 145 -2.01 31.14 -4.95
N GLY A 146 -2.86 32.01 -4.36
CA GLY A 146 -3.51 33.09 -5.13
C GLY A 146 -2.48 33.88 -5.93
N GLY A 147 -2.72 33.96 -7.26
CA GLY A 147 -1.92 34.73 -8.17
C GLY A 147 -2.27 36.23 -8.10
#